data_c393040590537bf0b5513257ff690365
#
_entry.id   c393040590537bf0b5513257ff690365
#
_cell.length_a   1.000
_cell.length_b   1.000
_cell.length_c   1.000
_cell.angle_alpha   90.00
_cell.angle_beta   90.00
_cell.angle_gamma   90.00
#
_symmetry.space_group_name_H-M   'P 1'
#
loop_
_entity.id
_entity.type
_entity.pdbx_description
1 polymer ?
#
loop_
_entity_poly.entity_id
_entity_poly.type
_entity_poly.pdbx_seq_one_letter_code
_entity_poly.pdbx_strand_id
1 'polypeptide(L)'
;MDQSIVTTSLEALIQRATNPQNRTPDRAAIEAVCGLINREPDCSGTAAKLIISKVQSLQEAESLQALSILDMCMEHCGNSFRAEVGKFKFLNELIKLVSPKYYGFMTPSSVQAEVLSMLESWVHHYPKETKIKEAYEMLRKQGVIKVSYKL
;
A
#
# COMPACT_ATOMS: atom_id res chain seq x y z
N MET A 1 -14.54 13.16 -16.03
CA MET A 1 -15.43 12.74 -14.94
C MET A 1 -15.21 13.66 -13.74
N ASP A 2 -16.28 14.00 -13.04
CA ASP A 2 -16.21 14.84 -11.84
C ASP A 2 -15.37 14.13 -10.76
N GLN A 3 -14.44 14.85 -10.16
CA GLN A 3 -13.55 14.30 -9.13
C GLN A 3 -14.32 13.83 -7.88
N SER A 4 -15.42 14.45 -7.54
CA SER A 4 -16.25 14.01 -6.41
C SER A 4 -16.91 12.67 -6.68
N ILE A 5 -17.33 12.40 -7.92
CA ILE A 5 -17.87 11.11 -8.34
C ILE A 5 -16.78 10.04 -8.29
N VAL A 6 -15.58 10.36 -8.78
CA VAL A 6 -14.43 9.45 -8.77
C VAL A 6 -14.07 9.08 -7.32
N THR A 7 -13.99 10.07 -6.44
CA THR A 7 -13.68 9.84 -5.03
C THR A 7 -14.71 8.95 -4.35
N THR A 8 -16.00 9.23 -4.57
CA THR A 8 -17.09 8.42 -4.00
C THR A 8 -17.02 6.97 -4.51
N SER A 9 -16.74 6.79 -5.79
CA SER A 9 -16.59 5.46 -6.38
C SER A 9 -15.40 4.71 -5.80
N LEU A 10 -14.25 5.39 -5.64
CA LEU A 10 -13.06 4.80 -5.02
C LEU A 10 -13.34 4.38 -3.57
N GLU A 11 -13.98 5.25 -2.78
CA GLU A 11 -14.33 4.94 -1.40
C GLU A 11 -15.17 3.68 -1.31
N ALA A 12 -16.22 3.58 -2.14
CA ALA A 12 -17.12 2.42 -2.15
C ALA A 12 -16.39 1.13 -2.55
N LEU A 13 -15.57 1.20 -3.60
CA LEU A 13 -14.82 0.03 -4.10
C LEU A 13 -13.77 -0.43 -3.10
N ILE A 14 -13.02 0.49 -2.52
CA ILE A 14 -11.98 0.16 -1.53
C ILE A 14 -12.64 -0.40 -0.28
N GLN A 15 -13.75 0.17 0.18
CA GLN A 15 -14.50 -0.33 1.33
C GLN A 15 -14.95 -1.78 1.09
N ARG A 16 -15.45 -2.08 -0.08
CA ARG A 16 -15.89 -3.42 -0.48
C ARG A 16 -14.71 -4.39 -0.55
N ALA A 17 -13.58 -3.95 -1.16
CA ALA A 17 -12.40 -4.78 -1.36
C ALA A 17 -11.63 -5.05 -0.06
N THR A 18 -11.85 -4.25 0.98
CA THR A 18 -11.15 -4.40 2.28
C THR A 18 -12.08 -4.88 3.39
N ASN A 19 -13.34 -5.20 3.07
CA ASN A 19 -14.32 -5.62 4.07
C ASN A 19 -13.78 -6.81 4.87
N PRO A 20 -13.69 -6.71 6.22
CA PRO A 20 -13.20 -7.82 7.05
C PRO A 20 -14.03 -9.10 6.94
N GLN A 21 -15.27 -9.00 6.46
CA GLN A 21 -16.15 -10.15 6.24
C GLN A 21 -15.82 -10.94 4.97
N ASN A 22 -14.97 -10.42 4.10
CA ASN A 22 -14.57 -11.14 2.91
C ASN A 22 -13.79 -12.40 3.29
N ARG A 23 -14.27 -13.56 2.87
CA ARG A 23 -13.58 -14.84 3.08
C ARG A 23 -12.48 -15.07 2.04
N THR A 24 -12.65 -14.49 0.87
CA THR A 24 -11.69 -14.52 -0.23
C THR A 24 -11.57 -13.12 -0.80
N PRO A 25 -10.47 -12.81 -1.50
CA PRO A 25 -10.31 -11.49 -2.12
C PRO A 25 -11.46 -11.17 -3.07
N ASP A 26 -12.01 -9.98 -2.97
CA ASP A 26 -13.02 -9.48 -3.91
C ASP A 26 -12.33 -8.98 -5.17
N ARG A 27 -12.05 -9.88 -6.10
CA ARG A 27 -11.31 -9.58 -7.32
C ARG A 27 -12.00 -8.53 -8.18
N ALA A 28 -13.32 -8.58 -8.27
CA ALA A 28 -14.09 -7.60 -9.04
C ALA A 28 -13.88 -6.19 -8.50
N ALA A 29 -13.91 -6.02 -7.18
CA ALA A 29 -13.68 -4.72 -6.55
C ALA A 29 -12.24 -4.24 -6.76
N ILE A 30 -11.25 -5.13 -6.59
CA ILE A 30 -9.83 -4.81 -6.80
C ILE A 30 -9.57 -4.38 -8.24
N GLU A 31 -10.07 -5.13 -9.20
CA GLU A 31 -9.93 -4.81 -10.63
C GLU A 31 -10.62 -3.48 -10.96
N ALA A 32 -11.77 -3.21 -10.34
CA ALA A 32 -12.48 -1.96 -10.55
C ALA A 32 -11.69 -0.76 -10.00
N VAL A 33 -11.01 -0.91 -8.86
CA VAL A 33 -10.13 0.13 -8.32
C VAL A 33 -9.00 0.43 -9.31
N CYS A 34 -8.30 -0.61 -9.76
CA CYS A 34 -7.20 -0.46 -10.73
C CYS A 34 -7.70 0.16 -12.03
N GLY A 35 -8.84 -0.29 -12.53
CA GLY A 35 -9.45 0.24 -13.76
C GLY A 35 -9.79 1.72 -13.64
N LEU A 36 -10.35 2.13 -12.51
CA LEU A 36 -10.70 3.52 -12.27
C LEU A 36 -9.47 4.42 -12.22
N ILE A 37 -8.43 3.99 -11.50
CA ILE A 37 -7.16 4.74 -11.43
C ILE A 37 -6.55 4.88 -12.83
N ASN A 38 -6.61 3.83 -13.65
CA ASN A 38 -6.05 3.87 -15.00
C ASN A 38 -6.85 4.79 -15.95
N ARG A 39 -8.18 4.85 -15.78
CA ARG A 39 -9.01 5.77 -16.58
C ARG A 39 -8.92 7.21 -16.11
N GLU A 40 -8.67 7.43 -14.85
CA GLU A 40 -8.63 8.74 -14.20
C GLU A 40 -7.32 8.91 -13.42
N PRO A 41 -6.17 9.04 -14.12
CA PRO A 41 -4.87 9.09 -13.45
C PRO A 41 -4.73 10.21 -12.41
N ASP A 42 -5.50 11.30 -12.57
CA ASP A 42 -5.51 12.42 -11.62
C ASP A 42 -6.04 12.02 -10.24
N CYS A 43 -6.73 10.88 -10.13
CA CYS A 43 -7.21 10.38 -8.85
C CYS A 43 -6.16 9.56 -8.08
N SER A 44 -4.95 9.39 -8.62
CA SER A 44 -3.92 8.55 -8.02
C SER A 44 -3.59 8.95 -6.57
N GLY A 45 -3.48 10.24 -6.31
CA GLY A 45 -3.22 10.74 -4.95
C GLY A 45 -4.36 10.42 -3.98
N THR A 46 -5.60 10.61 -4.41
CA THR A 46 -6.78 10.28 -3.60
C THR A 46 -6.86 8.77 -3.35
N ALA A 47 -6.63 7.97 -4.38
CA ALA A 47 -6.64 6.51 -4.26
C ALA A 47 -5.57 6.04 -3.27
N ALA A 48 -4.35 6.55 -3.38
CA ALA A 48 -3.26 6.20 -2.47
C ALA A 48 -3.63 6.54 -1.01
N LYS A 49 -4.22 7.70 -0.78
CA LYS A 49 -4.66 8.16 0.54
C LYS A 49 -5.71 7.24 1.15
N LEU A 50 -6.70 6.86 0.36
CA LEU A 50 -7.78 5.97 0.80
C LEU A 50 -7.24 4.58 1.13
N ILE A 51 -6.36 4.06 0.30
CA ILE A 51 -5.76 2.75 0.49
C ILE A 51 -4.91 2.74 1.77
N ILE A 52 -4.02 3.72 1.96
CA ILE A 52 -3.14 3.75 3.13
C ILE A 52 -3.95 3.88 4.43
N SER A 53 -5.06 4.59 4.40
CA SER A 53 -5.95 4.69 5.55
C SER A 53 -6.47 3.31 5.98
N LYS A 54 -6.79 2.44 5.02
CA LYS A 54 -7.23 1.07 5.30
C LYS A 54 -6.07 0.17 5.74
N VAL A 55 -4.87 0.39 5.20
CA VAL A 55 -3.67 -0.33 5.63
C VAL A 55 -3.40 -0.09 7.13
N GLN A 56 -3.68 1.11 7.60
CA GLN A 56 -3.46 1.50 9.00
C GLN A 56 -4.59 1.08 9.94
N SER A 57 -5.58 0.33 9.45
CA SER A 57 -6.68 -0.19 10.25
C SER A 57 -6.18 -1.09 11.39
N LEU A 58 -6.85 -1.01 12.53
CA LEU A 58 -6.60 -1.90 13.66
C LEU A 58 -7.14 -3.32 13.41
N GLN A 59 -7.96 -3.50 12.40
CA GLN A 59 -8.45 -4.82 12.00
C GLN A 59 -7.48 -5.45 11.01
N GLU A 60 -6.85 -6.54 11.42
CA GLU A 60 -5.84 -7.24 10.63
C GLU A 60 -6.34 -7.60 9.22
N ALA A 61 -7.55 -8.14 9.13
CA ALA A 61 -8.12 -8.54 7.84
C ALA A 61 -8.32 -7.37 6.89
N GLU A 62 -8.73 -6.21 7.41
CA GLU A 62 -8.87 -4.99 6.62
C GLU A 62 -7.51 -4.51 6.12
N SER A 63 -6.52 -4.46 7.02
CA SER A 63 -5.16 -4.04 6.70
C SER A 63 -4.52 -4.92 5.63
N LEU A 64 -4.58 -6.23 5.78
CA LEU A 64 -3.99 -7.17 4.82
C LEU A 64 -4.63 -7.08 3.45
N GLN A 65 -5.95 -6.93 3.38
CA GLN A 65 -6.64 -6.74 2.10
C GLN A 65 -6.25 -5.42 1.45
N ALA A 66 -6.10 -4.36 2.25
CA ALA A 66 -5.65 -3.07 1.73
C ALA A 66 -4.23 -3.15 1.17
N LEU A 67 -3.33 -3.89 1.82
CA LEU A 67 -1.98 -4.13 1.29
C LEU A 67 -2.03 -4.89 -0.05
N SER A 68 -2.93 -5.85 -0.19
CA SER A 68 -3.11 -6.55 -1.46
C SER A 68 -3.55 -5.60 -2.58
N ILE A 69 -4.48 -4.70 -2.29
CA ILE A 69 -4.93 -3.69 -3.27
C ILE A 69 -3.75 -2.79 -3.64
N LEU A 70 -2.99 -2.34 -2.67
CA LEU A 70 -1.84 -1.47 -2.88
C LEU A 70 -0.83 -2.13 -3.83
N ASP A 71 -0.50 -3.39 -3.58
CA ASP A 71 0.45 -4.13 -4.40
C ASP A 71 -0.06 -4.35 -5.82
N MET A 72 -1.34 -4.71 -5.96
CA MET A 72 -1.98 -4.86 -7.26
C MET A 72 -1.97 -3.56 -8.05
N CYS A 73 -2.25 -2.43 -7.40
CA CYS A 73 -2.23 -1.12 -8.05
C CYS A 73 -0.81 -0.72 -8.45
N MET A 74 0.21 -1.04 -7.64
CA MET A 74 1.60 -0.79 -8.03
C MET A 74 1.95 -1.55 -9.30
N GLU A 75 1.48 -2.77 -9.44
CA GLU A 75 1.76 -3.62 -10.61
C GLU A 75 0.96 -3.19 -11.85
N HIS A 76 -0.33 -2.91 -11.70
CA HIS A 76 -1.25 -2.75 -12.82
C HIS A 76 -1.65 -1.31 -13.14
N CYS A 77 -1.42 -0.36 -12.25
CA CYS A 77 -1.65 1.04 -12.52
C CYS A 77 -0.39 1.70 -13.06
N GLY A 78 -0.57 2.84 -13.72
CA GLY A 78 0.53 3.53 -14.39
C GLY A 78 1.45 4.33 -13.46
N ASN A 79 2.34 5.08 -14.08
CA ASN A 79 3.37 5.85 -13.37
C ASN A 79 2.82 6.89 -12.40
N SER A 80 1.63 7.45 -12.65
CA SER A 80 1.01 8.44 -11.77
C SER A 80 0.74 7.86 -10.39
N PHE A 81 0.25 6.62 -10.32
CA PHE A 81 0.00 5.95 -9.04
C PHE A 81 1.33 5.59 -8.34
N ARG A 82 2.28 5.02 -9.09
CA ARG A 82 3.59 4.67 -8.54
C ARG A 82 4.33 5.90 -7.99
N ALA A 83 4.21 7.03 -8.66
CA ALA A 83 4.80 8.29 -8.21
C ALA A 83 4.18 8.77 -6.89
N GLU A 84 2.89 8.58 -6.71
CA GLU A 84 2.22 8.95 -5.44
C GLU A 84 2.70 8.06 -4.29
N VAL A 85 2.78 6.76 -4.50
CA VAL A 85 3.26 5.81 -3.48
C VAL A 85 4.74 6.02 -3.20
N GLY A 86 5.51 6.41 -4.19
CA GLY A 86 6.95 6.67 -4.08
C GLY A 86 7.32 7.97 -3.37
N LYS A 87 6.36 8.75 -2.90
CA LYS A 87 6.63 9.96 -2.10
C LYS A 87 6.86 9.60 -0.64
N PHE A 88 7.75 10.32 0.01
CA PHE A 88 7.98 10.14 1.45
C PHE A 88 6.70 10.31 2.28
N LYS A 89 5.83 11.20 1.87
CA LYS A 89 4.53 11.40 2.52
C LYS A 89 3.75 10.08 2.65
N PHE A 90 3.75 9.26 1.60
CA PHE A 90 3.11 7.94 1.62
C PHE A 90 3.97 6.91 2.33
N LEU A 91 5.25 6.84 1.98
CA LEU A 91 6.18 5.84 2.51
C LEU A 91 6.32 5.92 4.03
N ASN A 92 6.31 7.14 4.58
CA ASN A 92 6.35 7.33 6.03
C ASN A 92 5.18 6.67 6.74
N GLU A 93 4.01 6.63 6.11
CA GLU A 93 2.84 5.97 6.69
C GLU A 93 3.02 4.43 6.76
N LEU A 94 3.69 3.85 5.77
CA LEU A 94 4.06 2.43 5.80
C LEU A 94 5.14 2.17 6.86
N ILE A 95 6.15 3.03 6.91
CA ILE A 95 7.26 2.92 7.87
C ILE A 95 6.75 2.94 9.31
N LYS A 96 5.79 3.80 9.61
CA LYS A 96 5.19 3.88 10.95
C LYS A 96 4.63 2.54 11.43
N LEU A 97 4.11 1.73 10.53
CA LEU A 97 3.52 0.42 10.87
C LEU A 97 4.55 -0.59 11.34
N VAL A 98 5.79 -0.45 10.91
CA VAL A 98 6.86 -1.41 11.21
C VAL A 98 7.92 -0.83 12.14
N SER A 99 7.86 0.45 12.45
CA SER A 99 8.83 1.10 13.32
C SER A 99 8.42 0.92 14.80
N PRO A 100 9.29 0.34 15.63
CA PRO A 100 9.02 0.21 17.08
C PRO A 100 8.78 1.56 17.76
N LYS A 101 9.31 2.63 17.20
CA LYS A 101 9.17 4.00 17.72
C LYS A 101 7.75 4.54 17.54
N TYR A 102 6.98 3.99 16.60
CA TYR A 102 5.62 4.44 16.30
C TYR A 102 4.62 3.32 16.59
N TYR A 103 4.09 2.68 15.56
CA TYR A 103 2.99 1.71 15.68
C TYR A 103 3.46 0.25 15.71
N GLY A 104 4.78 -0.01 15.63
CA GLY A 104 5.31 -1.36 15.52
C GLY A 104 4.84 -2.33 16.60
N PHE A 105 4.61 -1.85 17.84
CA PHE A 105 4.10 -2.69 18.92
C PHE A 105 2.65 -3.10 18.72
N MET A 106 1.87 -2.29 18.00
CA MET A 106 0.44 -2.48 17.83
C MET A 106 0.10 -3.15 16.51
N THR A 107 1.04 -3.16 15.57
CA THR A 107 0.83 -3.74 14.26
C THR A 107 0.98 -5.25 14.32
N PRO A 108 -0.02 -6.03 13.86
CA PRO A 108 0.11 -7.49 13.79
C PRO A 108 1.35 -7.91 13.01
N SER A 109 1.99 -8.99 13.44
CA SER A 109 3.22 -9.48 12.80
C SER A 109 3.03 -9.82 11.32
N SER A 110 1.84 -10.32 10.95
CA SER A 110 1.50 -10.59 9.55
C SER A 110 1.52 -9.33 8.69
N VAL A 111 0.99 -8.23 9.22
CA VAL A 111 0.98 -6.93 8.53
C VAL A 111 2.39 -6.39 8.41
N GLN A 112 3.18 -6.45 9.48
CA GLN A 112 4.59 -6.01 9.46
C GLN A 112 5.37 -6.78 8.39
N ALA A 113 5.25 -8.10 8.39
CA ALA A 113 5.94 -8.97 7.43
C ALA A 113 5.56 -8.62 5.99
N GLU A 114 4.27 -8.38 5.74
CA GLU A 114 3.79 -8.03 4.41
C GLU A 114 4.32 -6.68 3.95
N VAL A 115 4.31 -5.66 4.82
CA VAL A 115 4.86 -4.34 4.49
C VAL A 115 6.34 -4.44 4.12
N LEU A 116 7.12 -5.16 4.90
CA LEU A 116 8.55 -5.32 4.65
C LEU A 116 8.82 -6.08 3.35
N SER A 117 8.06 -7.15 3.10
CA SER A 117 8.15 -7.93 1.88
C SER A 117 7.82 -7.10 0.64
N MET A 118 6.76 -6.29 0.73
CA MET A 118 6.35 -5.40 -0.37
C MET A 118 7.40 -4.35 -0.67
N LEU A 119 7.95 -3.70 0.35
CA LEU A 119 9.01 -2.69 0.16
C LEU A 119 10.23 -3.30 -0.52
N GLU A 120 10.65 -4.49 -0.12
CA GLU A 120 11.76 -5.20 -0.74
C GLU A 120 11.48 -5.47 -2.21
N SER A 121 10.30 -5.99 -2.51
CA SER A 121 9.87 -6.26 -3.89
C SER A 121 9.86 -4.99 -4.73
N TRP A 122 9.33 -3.89 -4.19
CA TRP A 122 9.24 -2.62 -4.89
C TRP A 122 10.61 -2.02 -5.22
N VAL A 123 11.60 -2.19 -4.34
CA VAL A 123 12.97 -1.74 -4.62
C VAL A 123 13.49 -2.36 -5.91
N HIS A 124 13.18 -3.64 -6.12
CA HIS A 124 13.63 -4.37 -7.31
C HIS A 124 12.79 -4.06 -8.55
N HIS A 125 11.47 -3.94 -8.39
CA HIS A 125 10.56 -3.78 -9.53
C HIS A 125 10.36 -2.34 -9.98
N TYR A 126 10.57 -1.37 -9.09
CA TYR A 126 10.32 0.05 -9.39
C TYR A 126 11.54 0.92 -9.08
N PRO A 127 12.69 0.66 -9.74
CA PRO A 127 13.94 1.38 -9.43
C PRO A 127 13.89 2.89 -9.72
N LYS A 128 12.95 3.34 -10.53
CA LYS A 128 12.75 4.77 -10.80
C LYS A 128 12.22 5.51 -9.58
N GLU A 129 11.55 4.81 -8.68
CA GLU A 129 11.03 5.38 -7.42
C GLU A 129 12.12 5.31 -6.35
N THR A 130 13.09 6.21 -6.45
CA THR A 130 14.31 6.19 -5.62
C THR A 130 14.05 6.29 -4.12
N LYS A 131 12.97 6.96 -3.72
CA LYS A 131 12.62 7.13 -2.31
C LYS A 131 12.18 5.83 -1.65
N ILE A 132 11.66 4.88 -2.44
CA ILE A 132 11.33 3.53 -1.92
C ILE A 132 12.61 2.85 -1.45
N LYS A 133 13.67 2.91 -2.24
CA LYS A 133 14.98 2.36 -1.87
C LYS A 133 15.53 3.05 -0.63
N GLU A 134 15.44 4.38 -0.57
CA GLU A 134 15.89 5.15 0.59
C GLU A 134 15.14 4.72 1.87
N ALA A 135 13.83 4.55 1.78
CA ALA A 135 13.01 4.09 2.91
C ALA A 135 13.41 2.69 3.36
N TYR A 136 13.61 1.79 2.42
CA TYR A 136 14.06 0.41 2.70
C TYR A 136 15.42 0.40 3.38
N GLU A 137 16.39 1.15 2.86
CA GLU A 137 17.74 1.23 3.44
C GLU A 137 17.72 1.84 4.86
N MET A 138 16.85 2.81 5.09
CA MET A 138 16.68 3.37 6.44
C MET A 138 16.21 2.31 7.43
N LEU A 139 15.23 1.49 7.04
CA LEU A 139 14.72 0.42 7.89
C LEU A 139 15.79 -0.65 8.16
N ARG A 140 16.63 -0.94 7.18
CA ARG A 140 17.77 -1.84 7.37
C ARG A 140 18.76 -1.28 8.42
N LYS A 141 19.11 0.00 8.29
CA LYS A 141 20.04 0.66 9.23
C LYS A 141 19.49 0.71 10.64
N GLN A 142 18.16 0.81 10.78
CA GLN A 142 17.50 0.80 12.08
C GLN A 142 17.34 -0.61 12.66
N GLY A 143 17.78 -1.64 11.95
CA GLY A 143 17.65 -3.03 12.39
C GLY A 143 16.24 -3.60 12.27
N VAL A 144 15.32 -2.89 11.64
CA VAL A 144 13.94 -3.36 11.43
C VAL A 144 13.90 -4.47 10.39
N ILE A 145 14.74 -4.35 9.36
CA ILE A 145 14.90 -5.38 8.34
C ILE A 145 16.18 -6.14 8.63
N LYS A 146 16.07 -7.42 8.93
CA LYS A 146 17.21 -8.29 9.11
C LYS A 146 17.71 -8.73 7.74
N VAL A 147 19.04 -8.69 7.57
CA VAL A 147 19.66 -9.23 6.36
C VAL A 147 19.38 -10.71 6.32
N SER A 148 18.65 -11.14 5.32
CA SER A 148 18.43 -12.57 5.07
C SER A 148 19.72 -13.13 4.45
N TYR A 149 20.44 -13.94 5.22
CA TYR A 149 21.53 -14.73 4.66
C TYR A 149 20.93 -15.90 3.90
N LYS A 150 20.63 -15.69 2.64
CA LYS A 150 20.36 -16.82 1.75
C LYS A 150 21.69 -17.36 1.26
N LEU A 151 22.02 -18.46 1.80
CA LEU A 151 23.09 -19.26 1.27
C LEU A 151 22.63 -19.95 -0.02
#